data_986bafd0380374e93c972875aacb4a42
#
_entry.id   986bafd0380374e93c972875aacb4a42
#
_cell.length_a   1.000
_cell.length_b   1.000
_cell.length_c   1.000
_cell.angle_alpha   90.00
_cell.angle_beta   90.00
_cell.angle_gamma   90.00
#
_symmetry.space_group_name_H-M   'P 1'
#
loop_
_entity.id
_entity.type
_entity.pdbx_description
1 polymer ?
#
loop_
_entity_poly.entity_id
_entity_poly.type
_entity_poly.pdbx_seq_one_letter_code
_entity_poly.pdbx_strand_id
1 'polypeptide(L)'
;MILLDEFYKDLYMNVFKKWICMQENPNYIIKEHKDFIQIESSYGIAEVTFNLYCIIELKVVSKKKNEIDFYLHFQMNTLKHAVSLFNEMLESLLKLSDEAKTKVLLCCSGGLTTSYFAREINEANKLLKNAIEVSAVGYNQLYQIGKQFDIIFLAPQISYLHAQIQSILKEQVVLKIPPLVFARYDVGTMIKDIEQAQIKKTKQIKKEEISLKLKITTKKPIVCLVIYKNKERIHIVYRIYDKGMMLLQNEIIKYTIHIQDIYDLIDTLIIQYPKISIISLSLPGIIDQGKVFSTYIEGIENINLEEKLKQRYKQQITLYNDINSATAGYYVSHQEKEDLFFIFQAISLNAGAGAGCIINGKLIEGFGSFAGEVSYLPLQLSHSLEELSKTPQGALEILSKIIMSAMCIVAPHIIVVFSELLPALSAL
;
A
#
# COMPACT_ATOMS: atom_id res chain seq x y z
N MET A 1 -18.68 -2.42 -37.98
CA MET A 1 -17.50 -1.89 -37.28
C MET A 1 -17.20 -2.68 -36.02
N ILE A 2 -18.19 -2.96 -35.14
CA ILE A 2 -17.99 -3.74 -33.89
C ILE A 2 -17.43 -5.14 -34.10
N LEU A 3 -17.93 -5.90 -35.07
CA LEU A 3 -17.44 -7.26 -35.39
C LEU A 3 -15.97 -7.32 -35.89
N LEU A 4 -15.48 -6.27 -36.53
CA LEU A 4 -14.08 -6.18 -36.98
C LEU A 4 -13.13 -5.91 -35.82
N ASP A 5 -13.56 -5.11 -34.88
CA ASP A 5 -12.80 -4.75 -33.66
C ASP A 5 -12.61 -5.97 -32.72
N GLU A 6 -13.67 -6.76 -32.54
CA GLU A 6 -13.60 -8.02 -31.77
C GLU A 6 -12.67 -9.04 -32.45
N PHE A 7 -12.76 -9.17 -33.78
CA PHE A 7 -11.87 -10.05 -34.53
C PHE A 7 -10.38 -9.68 -34.34
N TYR A 8 -10.03 -8.39 -34.42
CA TYR A 8 -8.67 -7.95 -34.17
C TYR A 8 -8.20 -8.22 -32.74
N LYS A 9 -9.05 -8.05 -31.75
CA LYS A 9 -8.71 -8.36 -30.35
C LYS A 9 -8.40 -9.84 -30.15
N ASP A 10 -9.20 -10.73 -30.72
CA ASP A 10 -8.95 -12.18 -30.69
C ASP A 10 -7.64 -12.56 -31.41
N LEU A 11 -7.36 -11.92 -32.53
CA LEU A 11 -6.10 -12.12 -33.24
C LEU A 11 -4.91 -11.67 -32.37
N TYR A 12 -4.99 -10.49 -31.75
CA TYR A 12 -3.95 -9.99 -30.87
C TYR A 12 -3.75 -10.88 -29.64
N MET A 13 -4.81 -11.43 -29.06
CA MET A 13 -4.72 -12.41 -27.97
C MET A 13 -3.87 -13.62 -28.38
N ASN A 14 -4.17 -14.21 -29.54
CA ASN A 14 -3.44 -15.38 -30.05
C ASN A 14 -1.98 -15.06 -30.37
N VAL A 15 -1.71 -13.89 -30.98
CA VAL A 15 -0.35 -13.44 -31.29
C VAL A 15 0.41 -13.20 -30.00
N PHE A 16 -0.20 -12.55 -29.01
CA PHE A 16 0.41 -12.26 -27.73
C PHE A 16 0.74 -13.54 -26.96
N LYS A 17 -0.19 -14.50 -26.91
CA LYS A 17 0.02 -15.82 -26.29
C LYS A 17 1.24 -16.52 -26.88
N LYS A 18 1.34 -16.59 -28.23
CA LYS A 18 2.47 -17.19 -28.92
C LYS A 18 3.77 -16.44 -28.65
N TRP A 19 3.72 -15.09 -28.66
CA TRP A 19 4.88 -14.26 -28.38
C TRP A 19 5.43 -14.51 -26.98
N ILE A 20 4.57 -14.64 -25.95
CA ILE A 20 5.01 -14.99 -24.58
C ILE A 20 5.75 -16.33 -24.59
N CYS A 21 5.19 -17.37 -25.23
CA CYS A 21 5.79 -18.70 -25.25
C CYS A 21 7.13 -18.75 -26.00
N MET A 22 7.45 -17.75 -26.83
CA MET A 22 8.73 -17.65 -27.56
C MET A 22 9.79 -16.87 -26.77
N GLN A 23 9.47 -16.31 -25.60
CA GLN A 23 10.46 -15.60 -24.79
C GLN A 23 11.39 -16.61 -24.10
N GLU A 24 12.69 -16.37 -24.20
CA GLU A 24 13.72 -17.16 -23.54
C GLU A 24 14.48 -16.28 -22.54
N ASN A 25 14.68 -16.77 -21.33
CA ASN A 25 15.44 -16.05 -20.30
C ASN A 25 16.07 -17.06 -19.32
N PRO A 26 17.33 -16.91 -18.95
CA PRO A 26 18.00 -17.82 -18.00
C PRO A 26 17.44 -17.76 -16.56
N ASN A 27 16.70 -16.71 -16.21
CA ASN A 27 16.20 -16.48 -14.86
C ASN A 27 14.81 -17.05 -14.59
N TYR A 28 14.10 -17.51 -15.63
CA TYR A 28 12.77 -18.12 -15.47
C TYR A 28 12.48 -19.16 -16.56
N ILE A 29 11.49 -20.00 -16.30
CA ILE A 29 11.00 -21.03 -17.21
C ILE A 29 9.54 -20.72 -17.54
N ILE A 30 9.18 -20.79 -18.83
CA ILE A 30 7.81 -20.62 -19.30
C ILE A 30 7.17 -21.99 -19.51
N LYS A 31 5.95 -22.16 -18.97
CA LYS A 31 5.13 -23.37 -19.14
C LYS A 31 3.76 -22.97 -19.66
N GLU A 32 3.37 -23.50 -20.81
CA GLU A 32 2.04 -23.29 -21.35
C GLU A 32 1.05 -24.31 -20.75
N HIS A 33 -0.06 -23.82 -20.21
CA HIS A 33 -1.20 -24.59 -19.76
C HIS A 33 -2.40 -24.29 -20.66
N LYS A 34 -3.48 -25.05 -20.51
CA LYS A 34 -4.68 -24.90 -21.34
C LYS A 34 -5.26 -23.47 -21.28
N ASP A 35 -5.40 -22.94 -20.09
CA ASP A 35 -6.14 -21.70 -19.83
C ASP A 35 -5.22 -20.52 -19.40
N PHE A 36 -3.94 -20.77 -19.12
CA PHE A 36 -2.98 -19.77 -18.67
C PHE A 36 -1.55 -20.14 -19.07
N ILE A 37 -0.65 -19.17 -19.04
CA ILE A 37 0.80 -19.35 -19.16
C ILE A 37 1.42 -19.08 -17.80
N GLN A 38 2.23 -20.01 -17.32
CA GLN A 38 3.00 -19.87 -16.09
C GLN A 38 4.45 -19.54 -16.42
N ILE A 39 4.99 -18.56 -15.69
CA ILE A 39 6.39 -18.15 -15.77
C ILE A 39 6.98 -18.32 -14.37
N GLU A 40 7.89 -19.26 -14.23
CA GLU A 40 8.43 -19.67 -12.95
C GLU A 40 9.90 -19.27 -12.81
N SER A 41 10.19 -18.46 -11.78
CA SER A 41 11.55 -18.15 -11.32
C SER A 41 11.87 -18.89 -10.03
N SER A 42 13.12 -18.81 -9.57
CA SER A 42 13.51 -19.36 -8.26
C SER A 42 12.73 -18.73 -7.10
N TYR A 43 12.28 -17.48 -7.23
CA TYR A 43 11.72 -16.67 -6.14
C TYR A 43 10.23 -16.39 -6.25
N GLY A 44 9.64 -16.60 -7.42
CA GLY A 44 8.23 -16.30 -7.66
C GLY A 44 7.63 -17.07 -8.83
N ILE A 45 6.31 -16.96 -8.94
CA ILE A 45 5.52 -17.51 -10.04
C ILE A 45 4.71 -16.36 -10.63
N ALA A 46 4.83 -16.14 -11.93
CA ALA A 46 3.93 -15.28 -12.67
C ALA A 46 2.94 -16.11 -13.48
N GLU A 47 1.72 -15.62 -13.60
CA GLU A 47 0.64 -16.24 -14.36
C GLU A 47 0.03 -15.21 -15.31
N VAL A 48 -0.18 -15.62 -16.55
CA VAL A 48 -0.91 -14.86 -17.58
C VAL A 48 -2.15 -15.64 -17.95
N THR A 49 -3.32 -15.16 -17.54
CA THR A 49 -4.61 -15.81 -17.79
C THR A 49 -5.37 -15.07 -18.87
N PHE A 50 -5.98 -15.84 -19.78
CA PHE A 50 -6.72 -15.34 -20.93
C PHE A 50 -8.23 -15.61 -20.71
N ASN A 51 -8.99 -14.54 -20.46
CA ASN A 51 -10.40 -14.62 -20.09
C ASN A 51 -11.32 -14.19 -21.24
N LEU A 52 -12.63 -14.39 -21.04
CA LEU A 52 -13.67 -13.90 -21.95
C LEU A 52 -13.54 -12.38 -22.17
N TYR A 53 -14.14 -11.88 -23.26
CA TYR A 53 -14.10 -10.47 -23.67
C TYR A 53 -12.69 -9.92 -23.94
N CYS A 54 -11.75 -10.81 -24.31
CA CYS A 54 -10.34 -10.48 -24.52
C CYS A 54 -9.68 -9.81 -23.30
N ILE A 55 -10.08 -10.21 -22.09
CA ILE A 55 -9.47 -9.75 -20.85
C ILE A 55 -8.28 -10.63 -20.50
N ILE A 56 -7.17 -10.00 -20.19
CA ILE A 56 -5.93 -10.64 -19.74
C ILE A 56 -5.70 -10.27 -18.28
N GLU A 57 -5.37 -11.27 -17.47
CA GLU A 57 -4.90 -11.07 -16.10
C GLU A 57 -3.42 -11.41 -16.01
N LEU A 58 -2.66 -10.54 -15.36
CA LEU A 58 -1.26 -10.69 -15.05
C LEU A 58 -1.09 -10.72 -13.55
N LYS A 59 -0.44 -11.75 -13.04
CA LYS A 59 -0.27 -11.96 -11.61
C LYS A 59 1.14 -12.45 -11.29
N VAL A 60 1.75 -11.93 -10.24
CA VAL A 60 3.00 -12.45 -9.68
C VAL A 60 2.79 -12.80 -8.22
N VAL A 61 3.20 -13.98 -7.83
CA VAL A 61 3.16 -14.46 -6.44
C VAL A 61 4.58 -14.74 -5.96
N SER A 62 4.94 -14.17 -4.83
CA SER A 62 6.20 -14.44 -4.15
C SER A 62 6.17 -15.84 -3.52
N LYS A 63 7.13 -16.70 -3.86
CA LYS A 63 7.28 -18.04 -3.22
C LYS A 63 7.63 -17.94 -1.75
N LYS A 64 8.36 -16.88 -1.35
CA LYS A 64 8.78 -16.67 0.03
C LYS A 64 7.62 -16.23 0.93
N LYS A 65 6.83 -15.24 0.48
CA LYS A 65 5.77 -14.64 1.29
C LYS A 65 4.41 -15.32 1.08
N ASN A 66 4.26 -16.06 -0.03
CA ASN A 66 2.99 -16.58 -0.54
C ASN A 66 1.91 -15.48 -0.67
N GLU A 67 2.36 -14.28 -1.06
CA GLU A 67 1.54 -13.08 -1.24
C GLU A 67 1.61 -12.63 -2.70
N ILE A 68 0.55 -11.98 -3.15
CA ILE A 68 0.51 -11.37 -4.48
C ILE A 68 1.40 -10.13 -4.45
N ASP A 69 2.40 -10.10 -5.31
CA ASP A 69 3.36 -9.01 -5.45
C ASP A 69 2.98 -8.02 -6.55
N PHE A 70 2.33 -8.54 -7.58
CA PHE A 70 1.84 -7.79 -8.71
C PHE A 70 0.53 -8.40 -9.20
N TYR A 71 -0.47 -7.58 -9.47
CA TYR A 71 -1.72 -8.02 -10.07
C TYR A 71 -2.37 -6.89 -10.86
N LEU A 72 -2.76 -7.18 -12.08
CA LEU A 72 -3.61 -6.32 -12.89
C LEU A 72 -4.42 -7.13 -13.89
N HIS A 73 -5.47 -6.54 -14.42
CA HIS A 73 -6.21 -7.05 -15.56
C HIS A 73 -6.55 -5.91 -16.53
N PHE A 74 -6.57 -6.23 -17.81
CA PHE A 74 -6.85 -5.27 -18.88
C PHE A 74 -7.50 -5.95 -20.07
N GLN A 75 -8.23 -5.18 -20.88
CA GLN A 75 -8.72 -5.68 -22.15
C GLN A 75 -7.64 -5.54 -23.23
N MET A 76 -7.45 -6.58 -24.03
CA MET A 76 -6.55 -6.55 -25.19
C MET A 76 -7.04 -5.51 -26.21
N ASN A 77 -6.36 -4.37 -26.30
CA ASN A 77 -6.63 -3.33 -27.28
C ASN A 77 -5.52 -3.20 -28.32
N THR A 78 -4.26 -3.27 -27.88
CA THR A 78 -3.09 -3.26 -28.76
C THR A 78 -2.00 -4.19 -28.23
N LEU A 79 -1.25 -4.83 -29.14
CA LEU A 79 -0.10 -5.65 -28.74
C LEU A 79 0.97 -4.86 -28.00
N LYS A 80 1.23 -3.60 -28.41
CA LYS A 80 2.23 -2.75 -27.77
C LYS A 80 1.92 -2.53 -26.29
N HIS A 81 0.65 -2.26 -25.97
CA HIS A 81 0.22 -2.07 -24.59
C HIS A 81 0.30 -3.36 -23.77
N ALA A 82 -0.16 -4.49 -24.34
CA ALA A 82 -0.07 -5.79 -23.69
C ALA A 82 1.39 -6.20 -23.39
N VAL A 83 2.31 -5.96 -24.32
CA VAL A 83 3.75 -6.20 -24.15
C VAL A 83 4.34 -5.31 -23.05
N SER A 84 3.92 -4.04 -22.96
CA SER A 84 4.38 -3.14 -21.92
C SER A 84 3.97 -3.64 -20.52
N LEU A 85 2.70 -4.03 -20.34
CA LEU A 85 2.19 -4.55 -19.06
C LEU A 85 2.81 -5.90 -18.69
N PHE A 86 3.06 -6.75 -19.70
CA PHE A 86 3.78 -8.02 -19.49
C PHE A 86 5.22 -7.79 -19.02
N ASN A 87 5.92 -6.81 -19.58
CA ASN A 87 7.27 -6.47 -19.15
C ASN A 87 7.28 -5.93 -17.71
N GLU A 88 6.31 -5.12 -17.31
CA GLU A 88 6.15 -4.66 -15.90
C GLU A 88 5.95 -5.86 -14.95
N MET A 89 5.13 -6.83 -15.35
CA MET A 89 4.95 -8.09 -14.62
C MET A 89 6.26 -8.85 -14.47
N LEU A 90 7.04 -8.98 -15.56
CA LEU A 90 8.35 -9.66 -15.54
C LEU A 90 9.35 -8.91 -14.65
N GLU A 91 9.38 -7.59 -14.70
CA GLU A 91 10.21 -6.78 -13.79
C GLU A 91 9.85 -7.03 -12.34
N SER A 92 8.55 -7.12 -12.00
CA SER A 92 8.10 -7.48 -10.67
C SER A 92 8.57 -8.88 -10.27
N LEU A 93 8.44 -9.88 -11.17
CA LEU A 93 8.92 -11.24 -10.92
C LEU A 93 10.43 -11.29 -10.65
N LEU A 94 11.23 -10.53 -11.41
CA LEU A 94 12.68 -10.51 -11.27
C LEU A 94 13.14 -9.75 -10.03
N LYS A 95 12.45 -8.67 -9.65
CA LYS A 95 12.71 -7.94 -8.38
C LYS A 95 12.53 -8.79 -7.14
N LEU A 96 11.74 -9.86 -7.19
CA LEU A 96 11.60 -10.80 -6.08
C LEU A 96 12.95 -11.46 -5.68
N SER A 97 13.93 -11.51 -6.58
CA SER A 97 15.29 -11.99 -6.24
C SER A 97 15.96 -11.11 -5.19
N ASP A 98 15.74 -9.82 -5.25
CA ASP A 98 16.30 -8.84 -4.29
C ASP A 98 15.52 -8.83 -2.97
N GLU A 99 14.20 -9.10 -3.04
CA GLU A 99 13.33 -9.25 -1.88
C GLU A 99 13.44 -10.62 -1.20
N ALA A 100 14.04 -11.62 -1.87
CA ALA A 100 14.15 -12.97 -1.33
C ALA A 100 15.09 -13.07 -0.13
N LYS A 101 15.99 -12.11 0.06
CA LYS A 101 16.80 -12.01 1.27
C LYS A 101 15.91 -11.60 2.45
N THR A 102 16.04 -12.31 3.56
CA THR A 102 15.43 -11.87 4.80
C THR A 102 16.15 -10.65 5.31
N LYS A 103 15.43 -9.52 5.37
CA LYS A 103 15.97 -8.25 5.85
C LYS A 103 15.85 -8.19 7.36
N VAL A 104 16.98 -8.14 8.05
CA VAL A 104 17.05 -8.08 9.51
C VAL A 104 17.61 -6.74 9.94
N LEU A 105 16.99 -6.08 10.89
CA LEU A 105 17.44 -4.82 11.46
C LEU A 105 17.93 -5.02 12.88
N LEU A 106 19.16 -4.65 13.18
CA LEU A 106 19.68 -4.53 14.53
C LEU A 106 19.54 -3.07 14.99
N CYS A 107 18.88 -2.84 16.10
CA CYS A 107 18.64 -1.50 16.63
C CYS A 107 19.26 -1.32 18.02
N CYS A 108 20.00 -0.22 18.21
CA CYS A 108 20.50 0.19 19.50
C CYS A 108 20.29 1.71 19.70
N SER A 109 20.71 2.27 20.82
CA SER A 109 20.55 3.72 21.10
C SER A 109 21.24 4.61 20.07
N GLY A 110 22.46 4.30 19.65
CA GLY A 110 23.28 5.13 18.77
C GLY A 110 23.67 4.53 17.40
N GLY A 111 23.44 3.25 17.16
CA GLY A 111 23.72 2.58 15.89
C GLY A 111 25.13 2.01 15.71
N LEU A 112 26.17 2.54 16.36
CA LEU A 112 27.58 2.16 16.11
C LEU A 112 27.89 0.68 16.44
N THR A 113 27.55 0.23 17.63
CA THR A 113 27.84 -1.15 18.09
C THR A 113 27.11 -2.18 17.27
N THR A 114 25.86 -1.90 16.91
CA THR A 114 25.04 -2.79 16.07
C THR A 114 25.53 -2.81 14.63
N SER A 115 26.13 -1.73 14.11
CA SER A 115 26.71 -1.69 12.75
C SER A 115 27.90 -2.65 12.62
N TYR A 116 28.74 -2.71 13.62
CA TYR A 116 29.84 -3.69 13.65
C TYR A 116 29.28 -5.12 13.67
N PHE A 117 28.32 -5.39 14.54
CA PHE A 117 27.72 -6.73 14.66
C PHE A 117 27.00 -7.16 13.38
N ALA A 118 26.26 -6.23 12.73
CA ALA A 118 25.61 -6.49 11.46
C ALA A 118 26.60 -6.86 10.35
N ARG A 119 27.76 -6.21 10.30
CA ARG A 119 28.82 -6.53 9.35
C ARG A 119 29.35 -7.95 9.54
N GLU A 120 29.67 -8.34 10.77
CA GLU A 120 30.17 -9.70 11.07
C GLU A 120 29.15 -10.79 10.71
N ILE A 121 27.84 -10.54 10.98
CA ILE A 121 26.76 -11.46 10.59
C ILE A 121 26.67 -11.56 9.06
N ASN A 122 26.76 -10.45 8.33
CA ASN A 122 26.72 -10.45 6.88
C ASN A 122 27.91 -11.17 6.24
N GLU A 123 29.11 -11.05 6.80
CA GLU A 123 30.28 -11.79 6.34
C GLU A 123 30.09 -13.31 6.55
N ALA A 124 29.58 -13.73 7.71
CA ALA A 124 29.25 -15.12 7.96
C ALA A 124 28.16 -15.64 7.02
N ASN A 125 27.11 -14.86 6.78
CA ASN A 125 26.03 -15.22 5.84
C ASN A 125 26.52 -15.40 4.40
N LYS A 126 27.49 -14.61 3.93
CA LYS A 126 28.12 -14.82 2.62
C LYS A 126 28.81 -16.16 2.53
N LEU A 127 29.57 -16.55 3.56
CA LEU A 127 30.28 -17.84 3.62
C LEU A 127 29.30 -19.01 3.68
N LEU A 128 28.21 -18.87 4.43
CA LEU A 128 27.18 -19.92 4.59
C LEU A 128 26.17 -19.93 3.43
N LYS A 129 26.26 -18.99 2.47
CA LYS A 129 25.29 -18.79 1.38
C LYS A 129 23.86 -18.59 1.86
N ASN A 130 23.67 -18.00 3.04
CA ASN A 130 22.36 -17.70 3.59
C ASN A 130 21.77 -16.46 2.91
N ALA A 131 20.47 -16.52 2.60
CA ALA A 131 19.72 -15.39 2.03
C ALA A 131 19.23 -14.44 3.15
N ILE A 132 20.16 -13.94 3.97
CA ILE A 132 19.90 -13.00 5.08
C ILE A 132 20.74 -11.76 4.86
N GLU A 133 20.12 -10.60 4.98
CA GLU A 133 20.78 -9.29 4.93
C GLU A 133 20.51 -8.56 6.23
N VAL A 134 21.59 -8.19 6.95
CA VAL A 134 21.49 -7.55 8.26
C VAL A 134 21.95 -6.10 8.14
N SER A 135 21.11 -5.18 8.56
CA SER A 135 21.41 -3.76 8.68
C SER A 135 21.36 -3.31 10.14
N ALA A 136 21.92 -2.17 10.43
CA ALA A 136 21.90 -1.61 11.78
C ALA A 136 21.49 -0.14 11.76
N VAL A 137 20.79 0.27 12.83
CA VAL A 137 20.31 1.64 12.94
C VAL A 137 20.25 2.10 14.40
N GLY A 138 20.31 3.40 14.62
CA GLY A 138 19.98 4.01 15.90
C GLY A 138 18.45 4.04 16.11
N TYR A 139 18.03 4.04 17.38
CA TYR A 139 16.62 4.06 17.75
C TYR A 139 15.84 5.22 17.11
N ASN A 140 16.48 6.37 16.92
CA ASN A 140 15.87 7.56 16.31
C ASN A 140 15.39 7.37 14.86
N GLN A 141 15.92 6.35 14.16
CA GLN A 141 15.53 6.05 12.77
C GLN A 141 14.65 4.79 12.65
N LEU A 142 14.45 4.07 13.77
CA LEU A 142 13.76 2.78 13.76
C LEU A 142 12.38 2.83 13.12
N TYR A 143 11.56 3.81 13.47
CA TYR A 143 10.19 3.91 12.98
C TYR A 143 10.10 4.33 11.51
N GLN A 144 11.11 5.03 11.00
CA GLN A 144 11.18 5.46 9.61
C GLN A 144 11.46 4.28 8.67
N ILE A 145 12.40 3.40 9.06
CA ILE A 145 12.86 2.33 8.17
C ILE A 145 12.44 0.93 8.61
N GLY A 146 11.97 0.77 9.85
CA GLY A 146 11.65 -0.55 10.44
C GLY A 146 10.64 -1.37 9.63
N LYS A 147 9.69 -0.73 8.97
CA LYS A 147 8.72 -1.40 8.09
C LYS A 147 9.34 -2.06 6.84
N GLN A 148 10.56 -1.69 6.47
CA GLN A 148 11.28 -2.26 5.32
C GLN A 148 11.96 -3.59 5.67
N PHE A 149 11.94 -4.00 6.95
CA PHE A 149 12.60 -5.18 7.47
C PHE A 149 11.59 -6.25 7.89
N ASP A 150 12.02 -7.50 7.81
CA ASP A 150 11.21 -8.65 8.22
C ASP A 150 11.27 -8.89 9.73
N ILE A 151 12.47 -8.72 10.30
CA ILE A 151 12.79 -9.02 11.69
C ILE A 151 13.60 -7.86 12.27
N ILE A 152 13.26 -7.45 13.46
CA ILE A 152 13.95 -6.36 14.18
C ILE A 152 14.46 -6.91 15.50
N PHE A 153 15.76 -6.77 15.74
CA PHE A 153 16.39 -7.14 16.99
C PHE A 153 16.80 -5.90 17.78
N LEU A 154 16.34 -5.82 19.00
CA LEU A 154 16.63 -4.70 19.92
C LEU A 154 17.83 -5.06 20.79
N ALA A 155 18.85 -4.22 20.77
CA ALA A 155 19.99 -4.34 21.65
C ALA A 155 19.57 -4.18 23.15
N PRO A 156 20.35 -4.74 24.10
CA PRO A 156 19.99 -4.72 25.51
C PRO A 156 19.66 -3.33 26.06
N GLN A 157 20.33 -2.28 25.56
CA GLN A 157 20.15 -0.89 26.01
C GLN A 157 18.75 -0.34 25.76
N ILE A 158 18.05 -0.85 24.76
CA ILE A 158 16.70 -0.40 24.37
C ILE A 158 15.66 -1.52 24.44
N SER A 159 16.03 -2.67 25.01
CA SER A 159 15.14 -3.85 25.11
C SER A 159 13.88 -3.62 25.95
N TYR A 160 13.89 -2.61 26.82
CA TYR A 160 12.71 -2.21 27.59
C TYR A 160 11.59 -1.61 26.72
N LEU A 161 11.92 -1.11 25.52
CA LEU A 161 10.94 -0.56 24.56
C LEU A 161 10.27 -1.64 23.70
N HIS A 162 10.58 -2.91 23.89
CA HIS A 162 10.10 -4.01 23.06
C HIS A 162 8.57 -4.01 22.88
N ALA A 163 7.80 -3.91 23.94
CA ALA A 163 6.33 -3.93 23.88
C ALA A 163 5.77 -2.77 23.06
N GLN A 164 6.32 -1.57 23.25
CA GLN A 164 5.93 -0.37 22.51
C GLN A 164 6.27 -0.50 21.03
N ILE A 165 7.49 -0.93 20.69
CA ILE A 165 7.92 -1.10 19.30
C ILE A 165 7.07 -2.16 18.60
N GLN A 166 6.82 -3.31 19.23
CA GLN A 166 5.99 -4.37 18.68
C GLN A 166 4.54 -3.93 18.45
N SER A 167 3.99 -3.06 19.31
CA SER A 167 2.62 -2.55 19.13
C SER A 167 2.47 -1.62 17.93
N ILE A 168 3.56 -0.96 17.52
CA ILE A 168 3.62 -0.05 16.36
C ILE A 168 3.98 -0.80 15.08
N LEU A 169 5.02 -1.62 15.15
CA LEU A 169 5.51 -2.43 14.03
C LEU A 169 4.88 -3.83 14.08
N LYS A 170 3.56 -3.89 13.87
CA LYS A 170 2.75 -5.13 14.05
C LYS A 170 3.08 -6.23 13.04
N GLU A 171 3.52 -5.86 11.86
CA GLU A 171 3.84 -6.83 10.77
C GLU A 171 5.26 -7.38 10.88
N GLN A 172 6.13 -6.72 11.65
CA GLN A 172 7.51 -7.14 11.88
C GLN A 172 7.59 -8.04 13.11
N VAL A 173 8.50 -9.00 13.07
CA VAL A 173 8.86 -9.77 14.27
C VAL A 173 9.89 -8.97 15.05
N VAL A 174 9.51 -8.44 16.20
CA VAL A 174 10.42 -7.69 17.07
C VAL A 174 10.93 -8.61 18.18
N LEU A 175 12.24 -8.71 18.33
CA LEU A 175 12.93 -9.58 19.30
C LEU A 175 13.98 -8.81 20.07
N LYS A 176 14.43 -9.36 21.19
CA LYS A 176 15.52 -8.81 22.02
C LYS A 176 16.78 -9.60 21.77
N ILE A 177 17.92 -8.94 21.60
CA ILE A 177 19.22 -9.60 21.59
C ILE A 177 19.59 -9.96 23.02
N PRO A 178 19.89 -11.23 23.34
CA PRO A 178 20.35 -11.61 24.67
C PRO A 178 21.65 -10.85 25.05
N PRO A 179 21.78 -10.35 26.26
CA PRO A 179 22.92 -9.51 26.65
C PRO A 179 24.29 -10.17 26.40
N LEU A 180 24.42 -11.48 26.64
CA LEU A 180 25.65 -12.21 26.39
C LEU A 180 25.99 -12.37 24.91
N VAL A 181 24.97 -12.57 24.05
CA VAL A 181 25.12 -12.63 22.59
C VAL A 181 25.60 -11.28 22.07
N PHE A 182 25.00 -10.20 22.55
CA PHE A 182 25.38 -8.85 22.16
C PHE A 182 26.80 -8.49 22.64
N ALA A 183 27.14 -8.78 23.90
CA ALA A 183 28.44 -8.44 24.49
C ALA A 183 29.61 -9.18 23.83
N ARG A 184 29.37 -10.43 23.34
CA ARG A 184 30.39 -11.26 22.69
C ARG A 184 30.37 -11.21 21.18
N TYR A 185 29.46 -10.48 20.58
CA TYR A 185 29.18 -10.50 19.13
C TYR A 185 29.01 -11.94 18.60
N ASP A 186 28.24 -12.75 19.33
CA ASP A 186 28.05 -14.17 19.00
C ASP A 186 27.19 -14.33 17.73
N VAL A 187 27.87 -14.31 16.57
CA VAL A 187 27.29 -14.42 15.23
C VAL A 187 26.56 -15.76 15.06
N GLY A 188 27.09 -16.85 15.59
CA GLY A 188 26.49 -18.16 15.43
C GLY A 188 25.14 -18.30 16.10
N THR A 189 25.01 -17.79 17.34
CA THR A 189 23.72 -17.74 18.05
C THR A 189 22.75 -16.78 17.36
N MET A 190 23.24 -15.63 16.89
CA MET A 190 22.40 -14.63 16.24
C MET A 190 21.79 -15.16 14.94
N ILE A 191 22.53 -15.89 14.11
CA ILE A 191 22.00 -16.53 12.89
C ILE A 191 20.89 -17.53 13.23
N LYS A 192 21.07 -18.38 14.26
CA LYS A 192 20.04 -19.31 14.73
C LYS A 192 18.77 -18.59 15.21
N ASP A 193 18.92 -17.49 15.95
CA ASP A 193 17.79 -16.68 16.40
C ASP A 193 17.02 -16.06 15.22
N ILE A 194 17.72 -15.63 14.17
CA ILE A 194 17.11 -15.14 12.92
C ILE A 194 16.32 -16.24 12.22
N GLU A 195 16.89 -17.43 12.08
CA GLU A 195 16.21 -18.58 11.45
C GLU A 195 14.94 -18.99 12.23
N GLN A 196 15.00 -19.01 13.56
CA GLN A 196 13.82 -19.28 14.39
C GLN A 196 12.74 -18.20 14.27
N ALA A 197 13.13 -16.93 14.13
CA ALA A 197 12.23 -15.82 13.93
C ALA A 197 11.50 -15.91 12.58
N GLN A 198 12.18 -16.36 11.52
CA GLN A 198 11.57 -16.60 10.21
C GLN A 198 10.42 -17.62 10.29
N ILE A 199 10.63 -18.72 11.03
CA ILE A 199 9.61 -19.77 11.23
C ILE A 199 8.39 -19.22 11.97
N LYS A 200 8.59 -18.33 12.95
CA LYS A 200 7.49 -17.70 13.70
C LYS A 200 6.66 -16.75 12.82
N LYS A 201 7.30 -15.98 11.95
CA LYS A 201 6.61 -15.05 11.03
C LYS A 201 5.62 -15.78 10.12
N THR A 202 6.01 -16.94 9.59
CA THR A 202 5.17 -17.74 8.69
C THR A 202 3.88 -18.27 9.37
N LYS A 203 3.87 -18.38 10.71
CA LYS A 203 2.70 -18.84 11.48
C LYS A 203 1.73 -17.73 11.91
N GLN A 204 2.15 -16.46 11.90
CA GLN A 204 1.32 -15.32 12.36
C GLN A 204 0.43 -14.70 11.29
N ILE A 205 0.57 -15.07 10.01
CA ILE A 205 -0.24 -14.52 8.91
C ILE A 205 -1.57 -15.29 8.80
N LYS A 206 -2.43 -15.20 9.81
CA LYS A 206 -3.88 -15.36 9.66
C LYS A 206 -4.51 -14.00 9.93
N LYS A 207 -4.82 -13.29 8.86
CA LYS A 207 -5.57 -12.02 8.92
C LYS A 207 -6.97 -12.28 9.45
N GLU A 208 -7.33 -11.55 10.51
CA GLU A 208 -8.73 -11.32 10.86
C GLU A 208 -9.34 -10.38 9.81
N GLU A 209 -10.27 -10.90 9.00
CA GLU A 209 -11.10 -10.08 8.14
C GLU A 209 -12.10 -9.30 9.02
N ILE A 210 -11.87 -8.01 9.18
CA ILE A 210 -12.86 -7.12 9.78
C ILE A 210 -13.95 -6.88 8.76
N SER A 211 -15.06 -7.60 8.88
CA SER A 211 -16.27 -7.40 8.08
C SER A 211 -17.01 -6.15 8.59
N LEU A 212 -16.68 -4.99 8.07
CA LEU A 212 -17.49 -3.77 8.24
C LEU A 212 -18.75 -3.91 7.37
N LYS A 213 -19.90 -4.14 7.99
CA LYS A 213 -21.21 -4.11 7.31
C LYS A 213 -21.62 -2.66 7.09
N LEU A 214 -21.11 -2.04 6.04
CA LEU A 214 -21.57 -0.73 5.57
C LEU A 214 -22.95 -0.88 4.91
N LYS A 215 -23.95 -0.13 5.40
CA LYS A 215 -25.24 0.03 4.71
C LYS A 215 -25.07 1.06 3.60
N ILE A 216 -24.87 0.59 2.37
CA ILE A 216 -24.87 1.46 1.20
C ILE A 216 -26.31 1.75 0.82
N THR A 217 -26.65 3.04 0.74
CA THR A 217 -28.01 3.53 0.51
C THR A 217 -28.36 3.72 -0.97
N THR A 218 -27.37 3.73 -1.86
CA THR A 218 -27.64 3.90 -3.29
C THR A 218 -28.27 2.67 -3.91
N LYS A 219 -29.34 2.90 -4.69
CA LYS A 219 -29.98 1.85 -5.50
C LYS A 219 -29.32 1.66 -6.87
N LYS A 220 -28.43 2.60 -7.27
CA LYS A 220 -27.73 2.55 -8.55
C LYS A 220 -26.49 1.69 -8.43
N PRO A 221 -26.16 0.87 -9.43
CA PRO A 221 -24.89 0.15 -9.45
C PRO A 221 -23.71 1.12 -9.49
N ILE A 222 -22.79 0.95 -8.55
CA ILE A 222 -21.62 1.82 -8.36
C ILE A 222 -20.35 0.98 -8.26
N VAL A 223 -19.27 1.46 -8.88
CA VAL A 223 -17.91 1.04 -8.59
C VAL A 223 -17.21 2.11 -7.77
N CYS A 224 -16.61 1.71 -6.66
CA CYS A 224 -15.77 2.54 -5.80
C CYS A 224 -14.33 2.08 -5.94
N LEU A 225 -13.44 2.98 -6.33
CA LEU A 225 -12.00 2.77 -6.44
C LEU A 225 -11.30 3.63 -5.39
N VAL A 226 -10.35 3.04 -4.67
CA VAL A 226 -9.51 3.76 -3.70
C VAL A 226 -8.06 3.48 -4.04
N ILE A 227 -7.28 4.53 -4.26
CA ILE A 227 -5.84 4.43 -4.53
C ILE A 227 -5.08 4.79 -3.26
N TYR A 228 -4.14 3.95 -2.87
CA TYR A 228 -3.25 4.23 -1.75
C TYR A 228 -1.90 3.54 -1.92
N LYS A 229 -0.88 4.01 -1.19
CA LYS A 229 0.44 3.40 -1.18
C LYS A 229 0.63 2.58 0.09
N ASN A 230 1.08 1.35 -0.07
CA ASN A 230 1.50 0.49 1.03
C ASN A 230 2.92 0.00 0.76
N LYS A 231 3.88 0.41 1.60
CA LYS A 231 5.31 0.16 1.40
C LYS A 231 5.75 0.74 0.04
N GLU A 232 6.28 -0.11 -0.84
CA GLU A 232 6.73 0.28 -2.18
C GLU A 232 5.68 0.05 -3.27
N ARG A 233 4.50 -0.48 -2.91
CA ARG A 233 3.42 -0.79 -3.86
C ARG A 233 2.32 0.24 -3.78
N ILE A 234 1.74 0.52 -4.93
CA ILE A 234 0.51 1.29 -5.06
C ILE A 234 -0.61 0.29 -5.31
N HIS A 235 -1.69 0.45 -4.57
CA HIS A 235 -2.88 -0.37 -4.61
C HIS A 235 -4.04 0.44 -5.16
N ILE A 236 -4.82 -0.13 -6.09
CA ILE A 236 -6.16 0.35 -6.43
C ILE A 236 -7.13 -0.71 -5.93
N VAL A 237 -7.66 -0.52 -4.74
CA VAL A 237 -8.74 -1.36 -4.24
C VAL A 237 -10.04 -0.92 -4.85
N TYR A 238 -10.83 -1.85 -5.35
CA TYR A 238 -12.13 -1.53 -5.91
C TYR A 238 -13.22 -2.48 -5.41
N ARG A 239 -14.42 -1.91 -5.29
CA ARG A 239 -15.62 -2.63 -4.90
C ARG A 239 -16.76 -2.25 -5.82
N ILE A 240 -17.55 -3.23 -6.22
CA ILE A 240 -18.78 -3.03 -6.98
C ILE A 240 -19.97 -3.33 -6.08
N TYR A 241 -20.91 -2.39 -6.06
CA TYR A 241 -22.16 -2.54 -5.34
C TYR A 241 -23.35 -2.40 -6.28
N ASP A 242 -24.38 -3.23 -6.09
CA ASP A 242 -25.69 -3.10 -6.73
C ASP A 242 -26.76 -3.22 -5.66
N LYS A 243 -27.69 -2.26 -5.61
CA LYS A 243 -28.78 -2.21 -4.62
C LYS A 243 -28.30 -2.36 -3.17
N GLY A 244 -27.13 -1.82 -2.87
CA GLY A 244 -26.52 -1.88 -1.54
C GLY A 244 -25.79 -3.20 -1.21
N MET A 245 -25.79 -4.18 -2.12
CA MET A 245 -25.05 -5.43 -1.95
C MET A 245 -23.70 -5.35 -2.66
N MET A 246 -22.63 -5.79 -1.99
CA MET A 246 -21.31 -5.92 -2.59
C MET A 246 -21.30 -7.13 -3.53
N LEU A 247 -21.03 -6.91 -4.81
CA LEU A 247 -20.92 -7.94 -5.84
C LEU A 247 -19.50 -8.43 -6.02
N LEU A 248 -18.53 -7.51 -5.92
CA LEU A 248 -17.12 -7.79 -6.14
C LEU A 248 -16.27 -6.91 -5.24
N GLN A 249 -15.19 -7.47 -4.75
CA GLN A 249 -14.06 -6.75 -4.16
C GLN A 249 -12.77 -7.37 -4.69
N ASN A 250 -11.88 -6.53 -5.21
CA ASN A 250 -10.55 -6.94 -5.67
C ASN A 250 -9.61 -5.73 -5.66
N GLU A 251 -8.35 -5.92 -6.03
CA GLU A 251 -7.36 -4.84 -6.07
C GLU A 251 -6.40 -5.00 -7.26
N ILE A 252 -5.83 -3.89 -7.71
CA ILE A 252 -4.66 -3.83 -8.59
C ILE A 252 -3.46 -3.54 -7.71
N ILE A 253 -2.33 -4.20 -7.94
CA ILE A 253 -1.09 -4.03 -7.17
C ILE A 253 0.05 -3.82 -8.17
N LYS A 254 0.69 -2.63 -8.10
CA LYS A 254 1.81 -2.24 -8.97
C LYS A 254 2.85 -1.42 -8.22
N TYR A 255 4.05 -1.26 -8.78
CA TYR A 255 5.05 -0.32 -8.27
C TYR A 255 4.72 1.13 -8.62
N THR A 256 4.23 1.36 -9.83
CA THR A 256 3.82 2.66 -10.35
C THR A 256 2.44 2.56 -10.95
N ILE A 257 1.65 3.61 -10.86
CA ILE A 257 0.31 3.70 -11.46
C ILE A 257 0.23 4.96 -12.31
N HIS A 258 -0.26 4.79 -13.52
CA HIS A 258 -0.53 5.85 -14.48
C HIS A 258 -2.03 5.95 -14.77
N ILE A 259 -2.45 7.04 -15.40
CA ILE A 259 -3.86 7.22 -15.79
C ILE A 259 -4.38 6.07 -16.68
N GLN A 260 -3.49 5.46 -17.46
CA GLN A 260 -3.87 4.33 -18.33
C GLN A 260 -4.29 3.10 -17.51
N ASP A 261 -3.66 2.84 -16.36
CA ASP A 261 -4.05 1.74 -15.46
C ASP A 261 -5.47 1.93 -14.92
N ILE A 262 -5.83 3.18 -14.62
CA ILE A 262 -7.19 3.54 -14.19
C ILE A 262 -8.18 3.29 -15.33
N TYR A 263 -7.83 3.65 -16.57
CA TYR A 263 -8.66 3.38 -17.74
C TYR A 263 -8.83 1.89 -17.99
N ASP A 264 -7.75 1.12 -17.97
CA ASP A 264 -7.77 -0.33 -18.19
C ASP A 264 -8.66 -1.04 -17.17
N LEU A 265 -8.56 -0.63 -15.90
CA LEU A 265 -9.41 -1.16 -14.84
C LEU A 265 -10.88 -0.82 -15.08
N ILE A 266 -11.20 0.44 -15.31
CA ILE A 266 -12.59 0.89 -15.52
C ILE A 266 -13.19 0.23 -16.76
N ASP A 267 -12.45 0.19 -17.88
CA ASP A 267 -12.89 -0.43 -19.13
C ASP A 267 -13.23 -1.92 -18.91
N THR A 268 -12.36 -2.65 -18.21
CA THR A 268 -12.60 -4.07 -17.87
C THR A 268 -13.85 -4.23 -17.01
N LEU A 269 -14.01 -3.38 -15.98
CA LEU A 269 -15.16 -3.48 -15.08
C LEU A 269 -16.48 -3.13 -15.76
N ILE A 270 -16.50 -2.16 -16.66
CA ILE A 270 -17.72 -1.81 -17.42
C ILE A 270 -18.13 -2.95 -18.36
N ILE A 271 -17.15 -3.65 -18.97
CA ILE A 271 -17.43 -4.80 -19.84
C ILE A 271 -18.02 -5.96 -19.02
N GLN A 272 -17.43 -6.26 -17.89
CA GLN A 272 -17.90 -7.34 -17.02
C GLN A 272 -19.22 -7.00 -16.31
N TYR A 273 -19.41 -5.73 -15.96
CA TYR A 273 -20.56 -5.22 -15.21
C TYR A 273 -21.20 -4.02 -15.93
N PRO A 274 -21.89 -4.24 -17.08
CA PRO A 274 -22.38 -3.15 -17.93
C PRO A 274 -23.46 -2.28 -17.29
N LYS A 275 -24.03 -2.68 -16.15
CA LYS A 275 -25.01 -1.91 -15.38
C LYS A 275 -24.39 -0.82 -14.51
N ILE A 276 -23.07 -0.79 -14.34
CA ILE A 276 -22.41 0.28 -13.58
C ILE A 276 -22.84 1.64 -14.13
N SER A 277 -23.37 2.49 -13.27
CA SER A 277 -23.87 3.82 -13.60
C SER A 277 -23.10 4.93 -12.90
N ILE A 278 -22.34 4.61 -11.84
CA ILE A 278 -21.52 5.55 -11.08
C ILE A 278 -20.12 4.97 -10.95
N ILE A 279 -19.11 5.80 -11.20
CA ILE A 279 -17.70 5.53 -10.95
C ILE A 279 -17.23 6.54 -9.92
N SER A 280 -16.88 6.05 -8.73
CA SER A 280 -16.37 6.87 -7.63
C SER A 280 -14.89 6.54 -7.42
N LEU A 281 -14.04 7.55 -7.52
CA LEU A 281 -12.61 7.41 -7.35
C LEU A 281 -12.12 8.26 -6.18
N SER A 282 -11.41 7.63 -5.25
CA SER A 282 -10.76 8.26 -4.12
C SER A 282 -9.24 8.10 -4.27
N LEU A 283 -8.50 9.20 -4.18
CA LEU A 283 -7.05 9.18 -4.34
C LEU A 283 -6.38 10.20 -3.42
N PRO A 284 -5.10 9.97 -3.06
CA PRO A 284 -4.35 10.88 -2.23
C PRO A 284 -4.01 12.17 -2.96
N GLY A 285 -4.00 13.26 -2.23
CA GLY A 285 -3.57 14.55 -2.70
C GLY A 285 -4.66 15.61 -2.74
N ILE A 286 -4.31 16.82 -3.16
CA ILE A 286 -5.24 17.95 -3.23
C ILE A 286 -6.03 17.86 -4.54
N ILE A 287 -7.35 17.75 -4.42
CA ILE A 287 -8.26 17.62 -5.55
C ILE A 287 -9.28 18.75 -5.46
N ASP A 288 -9.25 19.65 -6.43
CA ASP A 288 -10.21 20.75 -6.52
C ASP A 288 -10.86 20.80 -7.89
N GLN A 289 -12.20 20.84 -7.91
CA GLN A 289 -13.02 20.85 -9.13
C GLN A 289 -12.61 19.79 -10.16
N GLY A 290 -12.28 18.59 -9.67
CA GLY A 290 -11.87 17.45 -10.49
C GLY A 290 -10.42 17.50 -10.99
N LYS A 291 -9.67 18.56 -10.70
CA LYS A 291 -8.25 18.69 -11.00
C LYS A 291 -7.42 18.20 -9.81
N VAL A 292 -6.45 17.34 -10.09
CA VAL A 292 -5.47 16.85 -9.12
C VAL A 292 -4.27 17.79 -9.13
N PHE A 293 -4.06 18.55 -8.05
CA PHE A 293 -2.97 19.52 -7.96
C PHE A 293 -1.69 18.93 -7.41
N SER A 294 -1.80 18.04 -6.42
CA SER A 294 -0.67 17.39 -5.79
C SER A 294 -1.02 15.96 -5.45
N THR A 295 -0.16 15.05 -5.80
CA THR A 295 -0.27 13.61 -5.46
C THR A 295 1.06 12.94 -5.61
N TYR A 296 1.27 11.80 -4.96
CA TYR A 296 2.44 10.94 -5.20
C TYR A 296 2.22 9.93 -6.34
N ILE A 297 1.09 10.02 -7.06
CA ILE A 297 0.76 9.12 -8.17
C ILE A 297 1.24 9.78 -9.46
N GLU A 298 2.22 9.17 -10.10
CA GLU A 298 2.78 9.68 -11.36
C GLU A 298 1.74 9.71 -12.49
N GLY A 299 1.86 10.71 -13.37
CA GLY A 299 1.03 10.83 -14.57
C GLY A 299 -0.39 11.36 -14.38
N ILE A 300 -0.80 11.68 -13.14
CA ILE A 300 -2.10 12.30 -12.86
C ILE A 300 -2.01 13.66 -12.17
N GLU A 301 -0.79 14.08 -11.81
CA GLU A 301 -0.58 15.40 -11.21
C GLU A 301 -0.83 16.52 -12.22
N ASN A 302 -1.45 17.61 -11.77
CA ASN A 302 -1.79 18.81 -12.55
C ASN A 302 -2.73 18.56 -13.74
N ILE A 303 -3.48 17.46 -13.76
CA ILE A 303 -4.50 17.19 -14.76
C ILE A 303 -5.92 17.30 -14.20
N ASN A 304 -6.88 17.68 -15.02
CA ASN A 304 -8.30 17.55 -14.69
C ASN A 304 -8.72 16.09 -14.95
N LEU A 305 -8.55 15.25 -13.93
CA LEU A 305 -8.82 13.81 -14.03
C LEU A 305 -10.32 13.54 -14.20
N GLU A 306 -11.16 14.30 -13.50
CA GLU A 306 -12.61 14.15 -13.60
C GLU A 306 -13.11 14.43 -15.03
N GLU A 307 -12.62 15.51 -15.64
CA GLU A 307 -12.97 15.84 -17.02
C GLU A 307 -12.51 14.77 -18.01
N LYS A 308 -11.29 14.28 -17.88
CA LYS A 308 -10.78 13.19 -18.72
C LYS A 308 -11.62 11.91 -18.59
N LEU A 309 -12.04 11.58 -17.37
CA LEU A 309 -12.92 10.43 -17.13
C LEU A 309 -14.33 10.68 -17.73
N LYS A 310 -14.90 11.88 -17.57
CA LYS A 310 -16.19 12.24 -18.15
C LYS A 310 -16.21 12.26 -19.68
N GLN A 311 -15.09 12.62 -20.31
CA GLN A 311 -14.94 12.55 -21.78
C GLN A 311 -14.94 11.11 -22.29
N ARG A 312 -14.42 10.16 -21.50
CA ARG A 312 -14.29 8.76 -21.89
C ARG A 312 -15.52 7.93 -21.51
N TYR A 313 -16.12 8.19 -20.35
CA TYR A 313 -17.16 7.36 -19.76
C TYR A 313 -18.51 8.09 -19.67
N LYS A 314 -19.60 7.37 -19.99
CA LYS A 314 -20.98 7.86 -19.89
C LYS A 314 -21.52 7.82 -18.47
N GLN A 315 -20.86 7.11 -17.58
CA GLN A 315 -21.20 6.94 -16.18
C GLN A 315 -21.04 8.28 -15.44
N GLN A 316 -21.79 8.44 -14.36
CA GLN A 316 -21.56 9.55 -13.44
C GLN A 316 -20.19 9.37 -12.77
N ILE A 317 -19.30 10.35 -12.89
CA ILE A 317 -17.97 10.35 -12.27
C ILE A 317 -18.02 11.16 -10.99
N THR A 318 -17.41 10.65 -9.92
CA THR A 318 -17.15 11.38 -8.68
C THR A 318 -15.72 11.16 -8.26
N LEU A 319 -15.04 12.23 -7.88
CA LEU A 319 -13.64 12.22 -7.48
C LEU A 319 -13.50 12.81 -6.08
N TYR A 320 -12.77 12.14 -5.20
CA TYR A 320 -12.60 12.54 -3.80
C TYR A 320 -11.16 12.43 -3.35
N ASN A 321 -10.76 13.30 -2.43
CA ASN A 321 -9.55 13.10 -1.64
C ASN A 321 -9.73 11.87 -0.73
N ASP A 322 -8.66 11.12 -0.48
CA ASP A 322 -8.66 9.88 0.30
C ASP A 322 -9.06 10.11 1.77
N ILE A 323 -8.53 11.16 2.42
CA ILE A 323 -8.85 11.48 3.82
C ILE A 323 -10.29 11.98 3.96
N ASN A 324 -10.76 12.79 3.01
CA ASN A 324 -12.15 13.22 2.98
C ASN A 324 -13.11 12.03 2.81
N SER A 325 -12.74 11.07 1.97
CA SER A 325 -13.50 9.82 1.80
C SER A 325 -13.50 8.97 3.07
N ALA A 326 -12.34 8.85 3.74
CA ALA A 326 -12.23 8.13 5.02
C ALA A 326 -13.06 8.80 6.11
N THR A 327 -13.03 10.14 6.18
CA THR A 327 -13.81 10.94 7.12
C THR A 327 -15.32 10.74 6.93
N ALA A 328 -15.79 10.85 5.68
CA ALA A 328 -17.19 10.61 5.34
C ALA A 328 -17.60 9.16 5.61
N GLY A 329 -16.72 8.21 5.27
CA GLY A 329 -16.93 6.78 5.54
C GLY A 329 -17.06 6.49 7.05
N TYR A 330 -16.19 7.06 7.87
CA TYR A 330 -16.29 6.94 9.34
C TYR A 330 -17.61 7.51 9.84
N TYR A 331 -17.94 8.74 9.46
CA TYR A 331 -19.15 9.44 9.88
C TYR A 331 -20.42 8.63 9.58
N VAL A 332 -20.54 8.10 8.38
CA VAL A 332 -21.71 7.31 7.96
C VAL A 332 -21.73 5.93 8.62
N SER A 333 -20.59 5.24 8.73
CA SER A 333 -20.52 3.89 9.28
C SER A 333 -20.82 3.83 10.78
N HIS A 334 -20.46 4.88 11.52
CA HIS A 334 -20.74 5.00 12.95
C HIS A 334 -22.06 5.71 13.24
N GLN A 335 -22.81 6.10 12.20
CA GLN A 335 -24.07 6.82 12.29
C GLN A 335 -23.96 8.10 13.15
N GLU A 336 -22.79 8.76 13.02
CA GLU A 336 -22.52 9.99 13.74
C GLU A 336 -23.47 11.10 13.28
N LYS A 337 -23.79 12.00 14.21
CA LYS A 337 -24.65 13.17 13.96
C LYS A 337 -23.98 14.45 14.39
N GLU A 338 -22.92 14.33 15.15
CA GLU A 338 -22.15 15.42 15.74
C GLU A 338 -21.04 15.89 14.80
N ASP A 339 -20.55 17.09 15.03
CA ASP A 339 -19.43 17.63 14.27
C ASP A 339 -18.16 16.83 14.53
N LEU A 340 -17.49 16.41 13.48
CA LEU A 340 -16.38 15.46 13.49
C LEU A 340 -15.11 16.06 12.88
N PHE A 341 -13.98 15.85 13.51
CA PHE A 341 -12.66 16.10 12.96
C PHE A 341 -11.85 14.81 12.95
N PHE A 342 -11.50 14.33 11.73
CA PHE A 342 -10.77 13.08 11.52
C PHE A 342 -9.32 13.39 11.17
N ILE A 343 -8.36 12.76 11.85
CA ILE A 343 -6.92 12.93 11.63
C ILE A 343 -6.33 11.59 11.25
N PHE A 344 -5.62 11.56 10.13
CA PHE A 344 -4.83 10.41 9.69
C PHE A 344 -3.35 10.78 9.67
N GLN A 345 -2.54 10.04 10.43
CA GLN A 345 -1.09 10.20 10.47
C GLN A 345 -0.41 8.90 10.07
N ALA A 346 0.28 8.92 8.92
CA ALA A 346 1.01 7.78 8.39
C ALA A 346 2.52 7.91 8.61
N ILE A 347 3.20 6.79 8.87
CA ILE A 347 4.68 6.74 8.97
C ILE A 347 5.34 7.12 7.64
N SER A 348 4.72 6.77 6.52
CA SER A 348 5.28 6.95 5.17
C SER A 348 5.29 8.40 4.67
N LEU A 349 4.59 9.30 5.34
CA LEU A 349 4.46 10.70 4.93
C LEU A 349 5.40 11.56 5.77
N ASN A 350 6.70 11.49 5.60
CA ASN A 350 7.77 12.33 6.21
C ASN A 350 7.29 13.48 7.11
N ALA A 351 6.35 13.27 8.05
CA ALA A 351 5.71 14.22 8.94
C ALA A 351 4.25 14.56 8.62
N GLY A 352 3.69 14.04 7.52
CA GLY A 352 2.35 14.43 7.11
C GLY A 352 1.25 13.78 7.95
N ALA A 353 0.35 14.59 8.46
CA ALA A 353 -0.99 14.17 8.80
C ALA A 353 -1.94 14.85 7.83
N GLY A 354 -2.95 14.11 7.38
CA GLY A 354 -4.12 14.67 6.70
C GLY A 354 -5.30 14.74 7.66
N ALA A 355 -6.22 15.64 7.45
CA ALA A 355 -7.44 15.70 8.22
C ALA A 355 -8.67 15.90 7.33
N GLY A 356 -9.82 15.47 7.83
CA GLY A 356 -11.11 15.76 7.25
C GLY A 356 -12.06 16.29 8.32
N CYS A 357 -12.97 17.16 7.94
CA CYS A 357 -13.87 17.83 8.87
C CYS A 357 -15.33 17.76 8.37
N ILE A 358 -16.23 17.35 9.24
CA ILE A 358 -17.68 17.38 9.01
C ILE A 358 -18.31 18.30 10.02
N ILE A 359 -19.02 19.34 9.57
CA ILE A 359 -19.74 20.29 10.38
C ILE A 359 -21.19 20.35 9.91
N ASN A 360 -22.14 20.24 10.83
CA ASN A 360 -23.56 20.19 10.51
C ASN A 360 -23.91 19.15 9.42
N GLY A 361 -23.25 17.97 9.49
CA GLY A 361 -23.45 16.90 8.54
C GLY A 361 -22.88 17.13 7.14
N LYS A 362 -22.05 18.16 6.95
CA LYS A 362 -21.41 18.51 5.67
C LYS A 362 -19.92 18.40 5.76
N LEU A 363 -19.31 17.72 4.80
CA LEU A 363 -17.86 17.69 4.64
C LEU A 363 -17.36 19.10 4.28
N ILE A 364 -16.32 19.55 4.95
CA ILE A 364 -15.70 20.87 4.73
C ILE A 364 -14.47 20.67 3.85
N GLU A 365 -14.57 21.10 2.62
CA GLU A 365 -13.45 21.04 1.66
C GLU A 365 -12.70 22.38 1.57
N GLY A 366 -13.37 23.49 1.91
CA GLY A 366 -12.79 24.82 1.87
C GLY A 366 -12.56 25.34 0.44
N PHE A 367 -11.89 26.48 0.34
CA PHE A 367 -11.49 27.04 -0.96
C PHE A 367 -10.30 26.24 -1.51
N GLY A 368 -10.39 25.83 -2.77
CA GLY A 368 -9.36 25.01 -3.44
C GLY A 368 -9.16 23.63 -2.82
N SER A 369 -10.17 23.12 -2.10
CA SER A 369 -10.12 21.82 -1.39
C SER A 369 -8.93 21.68 -0.44
N PHE A 370 -8.49 22.81 0.14
CA PHE A 370 -7.32 22.88 1.02
C PHE A 370 -7.65 22.64 2.51
N ALA A 371 -8.94 22.57 2.85
CA ALA A 371 -9.32 22.26 4.23
C ALA A 371 -8.90 20.85 4.63
N GLY A 372 -8.24 20.73 5.77
CA GLY A 372 -7.71 19.43 6.24
C GLY A 372 -6.24 19.18 5.96
N GLU A 373 -5.57 20.05 5.22
CA GLU A 373 -4.13 19.97 4.94
C GLU A 373 -3.32 20.42 6.16
N VAL A 374 -3.47 19.70 7.27
CA VAL A 374 -2.90 20.07 8.60
C VAL A 374 -1.38 20.03 8.66
N SER A 375 -0.72 19.41 7.69
CA SER A 375 0.75 19.44 7.56
C SER A 375 1.29 20.84 7.26
N TYR A 376 0.45 21.75 6.75
CA TYR A 376 0.81 23.15 6.48
C TYR A 376 0.51 24.10 7.65
N LEU A 377 -0.01 23.60 8.76
CA LEU A 377 -0.22 24.44 9.94
C LEU A 377 1.14 24.94 10.47
N PRO A 378 1.25 26.22 10.86
CA PRO A 378 2.47 26.79 11.44
C PRO A 378 2.60 26.35 12.92
N LEU A 379 2.82 25.05 13.12
CA LEU A 379 2.92 24.47 14.47
C LEU A 379 4.21 24.90 15.14
N GLN A 380 4.11 25.30 16.42
CA GLN A 380 5.29 25.51 17.26
C GLN A 380 5.73 24.16 17.81
N LEU A 381 6.69 23.55 17.15
CA LEU A 381 7.24 22.23 17.45
C LEU A 381 8.63 22.34 18.08
N SER A 382 8.99 21.36 18.92
CA SER A 382 10.31 21.31 19.57
C SER A 382 11.44 21.04 18.58
N HIS A 383 11.16 20.31 17.51
CA HIS A 383 12.08 19.93 16.43
C HIS A 383 11.37 20.01 15.08
N SER A 384 12.09 19.72 14.00
CA SER A 384 11.47 19.67 12.67
C SER A 384 10.41 18.56 12.59
N LEU A 385 9.41 18.78 11.73
CA LEU A 385 8.37 17.75 11.49
C LEU A 385 9.00 16.41 11.10
N GLU A 386 10.05 16.45 10.27
CA GLU A 386 10.78 15.25 9.85
C GLU A 386 11.44 14.50 11.01
N GLU A 387 12.03 15.20 11.97
CA GLU A 387 12.63 14.58 13.15
C GLU A 387 11.56 14.00 14.09
N LEU A 388 10.51 14.77 14.34
CA LEU A 388 9.42 14.35 15.23
C LEU A 388 8.64 13.16 14.68
N SER A 389 8.43 13.08 13.38
CA SER A 389 7.73 11.94 12.75
C SER A 389 8.48 10.60 12.85
N LYS A 390 9.75 10.62 13.28
CA LYS A 390 10.56 9.40 13.45
C LYS A 390 10.30 8.67 14.77
N THR A 391 9.61 9.27 15.71
CA THR A 391 9.39 8.71 17.06
C THR A 391 7.93 8.81 17.50
N PRO A 392 7.44 7.89 18.33
CA PRO A 392 6.09 7.99 18.90
C PRO A 392 5.88 9.27 19.73
N GLN A 393 6.88 9.72 20.47
CA GLN A 393 6.81 10.94 21.27
C GLN A 393 6.68 12.18 20.37
N GLY A 394 7.47 12.22 19.27
CA GLY A 394 7.36 13.29 18.29
C GLY A 394 6.02 13.26 17.54
N ALA A 395 5.54 12.07 17.17
CA ALA A 395 4.22 11.92 16.58
C ALA A 395 3.11 12.41 17.51
N LEU A 396 3.22 12.12 18.81
CA LEU A 396 2.28 12.60 19.82
C LEU A 396 2.34 14.13 19.96
N GLU A 397 3.52 14.74 19.92
CA GLU A 397 3.68 16.20 19.92
C GLU A 397 2.97 16.83 18.74
N ILE A 398 3.22 16.34 17.52
CA ILE A 398 2.56 16.80 16.28
C ILE A 398 1.04 16.69 16.42
N LEU A 399 0.53 15.52 16.80
CA LEU A 399 -0.90 15.29 16.95
C LEU A 399 -1.54 16.19 18.01
N SER A 400 -0.87 16.40 19.16
CA SER A 400 -1.37 17.28 20.21
C SER A 400 -1.54 18.71 19.70
N LYS A 401 -0.59 19.22 18.90
CA LYS A 401 -0.68 20.55 18.31
C LYS A 401 -1.79 20.66 17.25
N ILE A 402 -1.95 19.63 16.43
CA ILE A 402 -3.05 19.57 15.44
C ILE A 402 -4.41 19.53 16.16
N ILE A 403 -4.56 18.69 17.18
CA ILE A 403 -5.78 18.59 17.98
C ILE A 403 -6.12 19.94 18.63
N MET A 404 -5.14 20.59 19.27
CA MET A 404 -5.34 21.91 19.86
C MET A 404 -5.75 22.96 18.83
N SER A 405 -5.14 22.94 17.65
CA SER A 405 -5.53 23.83 16.54
C SER A 405 -6.96 23.57 16.08
N ALA A 406 -7.35 22.30 15.91
CA ALA A 406 -8.71 21.91 15.53
C ALA A 406 -9.73 22.35 16.60
N MET A 407 -9.43 22.17 17.87
CA MET A 407 -10.30 22.60 18.96
C MET A 407 -10.47 24.12 18.99
N CYS A 408 -9.41 24.88 18.72
CA CYS A 408 -9.48 26.35 18.73
C CYS A 408 -10.23 26.92 17.51
N ILE A 409 -10.16 26.27 16.33
CA ILE A 409 -10.71 26.80 15.08
C ILE A 409 -12.13 26.26 14.82
N VAL A 410 -12.34 24.97 15.05
CA VAL A 410 -13.56 24.24 14.68
C VAL A 410 -14.39 23.88 15.89
N ALA A 411 -13.75 23.59 17.03
CA ALA A 411 -14.37 23.06 18.24
C ALA A 411 -15.30 21.85 17.97
N PRO A 412 -14.82 20.78 17.30
CA PRO A 412 -15.67 19.65 16.94
C PRO A 412 -16.11 18.88 18.18
N HIS A 413 -17.27 18.23 18.12
CA HIS A 413 -17.75 17.35 19.19
C HIS A 413 -16.93 16.07 19.30
N ILE A 414 -16.44 15.56 18.16
CA ILE A 414 -15.71 14.30 18.07
C ILE A 414 -14.40 14.52 17.32
N ILE A 415 -13.30 14.04 17.90
CA ILE A 415 -12.00 13.96 17.23
C ILE A 415 -11.62 12.50 17.11
N VAL A 416 -11.45 12.04 15.89
CA VAL A 416 -10.99 10.69 15.54
C VAL A 416 -9.55 10.75 15.10
N VAL A 417 -8.69 9.95 15.72
CA VAL A 417 -7.27 9.89 15.38
C VAL A 417 -6.92 8.48 14.92
N PHE A 418 -6.39 8.38 13.72
CA PHE A 418 -5.73 7.19 13.23
C PHE A 418 -4.25 7.50 13.02
N SER A 419 -3.38 6.83 13.78
CA SER A 419 -1.93 7.01 13.67
C SER A 419 -1.25 5.66 13.54
N GLU A 420 -0.39 5.54 12.54
CA GLU A 420 0.47 4.36 12.39
C GLU A 420 1.70 4.39 13.33
N LEU A 421 1.96 5.52 13.99
CA LEU A 421 3.09 5.73 14.92
C LEU A 421 2.73 5.52 16.37
N LEU A 422 1.45 5.62 16.71
CA LEU A 422 0.99 5.47 18.10
C LEU A 422 0.38 4.09 18.33
N PRO A 423 0.62 3.48 19.51
CA PRO A 423 -0.10 2.28 19.92
C PRO A 423 -1.59 2.60 20.08
N ALA A 424 -2.44 1.59 19.93
CA ALA A 424 -3.86 1.75 20.21
C ALA A 424 -4.07 2.25 21.64
N LEU A 425 -5.00 3.20 21.85
CA LEU A 425 -5.30 3.78 23.18
C LEU A 425 -5.66 2.75 24.26
N SER A 426 -6.12 1.56 23.85
CA SER A 426 -6.35 0.42 24.75
C SER A 426 -5.06 -0.20 25.32
N ALA A 427 -3.89 0.23 24.85
CA ALA A 427 -2.58 -0.25 25.31
C ALA A 427 -1.84 0.78 26.19
N LEU A 428 -2.44 1.92 26.45
CA LEU A 428 -2.02 2.94 27.42
C LEU A 428 -2.82 2.80 28.72
#